data_8f7ef8f8fbd528b666c0f0a6d5df78e3
#
_entry.id   8f7ef8f8fbd528b666c0f0a6d5df78e3
#
_cell.length_a   1.000
_cell.length_b   1.000
_cell.length_c   1.000
_cell.angle_alpha   90.00
_cell.angle_beta   90.00
_cell.angle_gamma   90.00
#
_symmetry.space_group_name_H-M   'P 1'
#
loop_
_entity.id
_entity.type
_entity.pdbx_description
1 polymer ?
#
loop_
_entity_poly.entity_id
_entity_poly.type
_entity_poly.pdbx_seq_one_letter_code
_entity_poly.pdbx_strand_id
1 'polypeptide(L)'
;MRPKLLIWDWNGTILDDTDLCLAIENELLAERGMRPVTKAWYLDHFTFPVRTYYERMGYTFETETYLDVSAQFMERYYARCPECGLRTGVRDVLSEARARGITQTLLSVTEQTELLVETARVKADGFFSEILGTDNALGFSKIDRAKAYMARAGFDPREALFIGDTDHDVEAANAVGCPCVLLEGGHQSRTVLLECGVPVFGSAEALYRALFG
;
A
#
# COMPACT_ATOMS: atom_id res chain seq x y z
N MET A 1 -8.08 -6.98 22.22
CA MET A 1 -6.66 -7.15 22.67
C MET A 1 -5.89 -6.05 21.99
N ARG A 2 -5.00 -5.34 22.67
CA ARG A 2 -4.17 -4.30 22.02
C ARG A 2 -3.05 -4.99 21.23
N PRO A 3 -2.82 -4.62 19.96
CA PRO A 3 -1.73 -5.21 19.19
C PRO A 3 -0.37 -4.83 19.80
N LYS A 4 0.59 -5.74 19.72
CA LYS A 4 2.00 -5.51 20.07
C LYS A 4 2.83 -5.12 18.86
N LEU A 5 2.34 -5.45 17.67
CA LEU A 5 2.95 -5.16 16.37
C LEU A 5 1.92 -4.58 15.41
N LEU A 6 2.26 -3.46 14.75
CA LEU A 6 1.53 -2.96 13.58
C LEU A 6 2.38 -3.21 12.34
N ILE A 7 1.79 -3.83 11.33
CA ILE A 7 2.40 -4.03 10.01
C ILE A 7 1.67 -3.11 9.04
N TRP A 8 2.37 -2.11 8.54
CA TRP A 8 1.82 -1.08 7.68
C TRP A 8 2.15 -1.35 6.21
N ASP A 9 1.19 -1.16 5.35
CA ASP A 9 1.42 -0.89 3.95
C ASP A 9 1.88 0.56 3.73
N TRP A 10 2.42 0.87 2.54
CA TRP A 10 2.98 2.18 2.21
C TRP A 10 2.07 2.99 1.29
N ASN A 11 2.01 2.61 0.00
CA ASN A 11 1.29 3.33 -1.04
C ASN A 11 -0.22 3.31 -0.75
N GLY A 12 -0.89 4.46 -0.83
CA GLY A 12 -2.31 4.57 -0.52
C GLY A 12 -2.67 4.41 0.97
N THR A 13 -1.81 3.81 1.79
CA THR A 13 -2.03 3.61 3.23
C THR A 13 -1.37 4.70 4.07
N ILE A 14 -0.07 4.85 3.98
CA ILE A 14 0.71 5.89 4.67
C ILE A 14 1.00 7.05 3.75
N LEU A 15 1.44 6.78 2.51
CA LEU A 15 1.71 7.77 1.48
C LEU A 15 0.41 8.13 0.75
N ASP A 16 0.21 9.43 0.50
CA ASP A 16 -0.96 9.95 -0.24
C ASP A 16 -0.60 10.09 -1.72
N ASP A 17 -0.59 8.99 -2.45
CA ASP A 17 -0.10 8.92 -3.84
C ASP A 17 -1.16 8.45 -4.86
N THR A 18 -2.36 8.16 -4.43
CA THR A 18 -3.45 7.65 -5.30
C THR A 18 -3.74 8.57 -6.49
N ASP A 19 -3.80 9.88 -6.26
CA ASP A 19 -4.07 10.85 -7.33
C ASP A 19 -2.88 10.98 -8.30
N LEU A 20 -1.65 10.82 -7.82
CA LEU A 20 -0.47 10.76 -8.66
C LEU A 20 -0.50 9.52 -9.56
N CYS A 21 -0.78 8.34 -9.00
CA CYS A 21 -0.87 7.11 -9.78
C CYS A 21 -1.92 7.22 -10.89
N LEU A 22 -3.12 7.70 -10.57
CA LEU A 22 -4.17 7.93 -11.56
C LEU A 22 -3.75 8.93 -12.66
N ALA A 23 -3.05 10.00 -12.30
CA ALA A 23 -2.58 11.00 -13.26
C ALA A 23 -1.58 10.38 -14.25
N ILE A 24 -0.60 9.61 -13.75
CA ILE A 24 0.40 8.93 -14.58
C ILE A 24 -0.26 7.91 -15.51
N GLU A 25 -1.20 7.12 -15.00
CA GLU A 25 -1.92 6.14 -15.83
C GLU A 25 -2.71 6.82 -16.95
N ASN A 26 -3.39 7.93 -16.67
CA ASN A 26 -4.11 8.67 -17.69
C ASN A 26 -3.18 9.35 -18.72
N GLU A 27 -1.98 9.76 -18.34
CA GLU A 27 -0.93 10.21 -19.27
C GLU A 27 -0.53 9.07 -20.22
N LEU A 28 -0.24 7.88 -19.66
CA LEU A 28 0.13 6.69 -20.43
C LEU A 28 -0.98 6.23 -21.38
N LEU A 29 -2.24 6.29 -20.94
CA LEU A 29 -3.41 6.00 -21.77
C LEU A 29 -3.54 7.01 -22.93
N ALA A 30 -3.38 8.31 -22.63
CA ALA A 30 -3.49 9.38 -23.63
C ALA A 30 -2.44 9.25 -24.73
N GLU A 31 -1.19 8.92 -24.38
CA GLU A 31 -0.08 8.70 -25.35
C GLU A 31 -0.37 7.55 -26.33
N ARG A 32 -1.21 6.60 -25.91
CA ARG A 32 -1.66 5.45 -26.71
C ARG A 32 -2.98 5.69 -27.41
N GLY A 33 -3.54 6.90 -27.33
CA GLY A 33 -4.87 7.23 -27.89
C GLY A 33 -6.02 6.48 -27.20
N MET A 34 -5.77 5.94 -26.01
CA MET A 34 -6.76 5.25 -25.19
C MET A 34 -7.57 6.25 -24.34
N ARG A 35 -8.76 5.83 -23.91
CA ARG A 35 -9.63 6.69 -23.09
C ARG A 35 -9.09 6.77 -21.66
N PRO A 36 -9.07 7.98 -21.06
CA PRO A 36 -8.71 8.11 -19.66
C PRO A 36 -9.76 7.44 -18.77
N VAL A 37 -9.32 6.94 -17.62
CA VAL A 37 -10.20 6.41 -16.59
C VAL A 37 -10.49 7.46 -15.52
N THR A 38 -11.68 7.41 -14.93
CA THR A 38 -12.06 8.29 -13.82
C THR A 38 -11.50 7.76 -12.49
N LYS A 39 -11.39 8.61 -11.48
CA LYS A 39 -10.98 8.17 -10.13
C LYS A 39 -11.90 7.08 -9.58
N ALA A 40 -13.22 7.20 -9.78
CA ALA A 40 -14.16 6.17 -9.33
C ALA A 40 -13.89 4.83 -10.03
N TRP A 41 -13.67 4.86 -11.35
CA TRP A 41 -13.34 3.65 -12.09
C TRP A 41 -12.02 3.03 -11.61
N TYR A 42 -10.98 3.85 -11.42
CA TYR A 42 -9.70 3.44 -10.87
C TYR A 42 -9.88 2.66 -9.56
N LEU A 43 -10.53 3.28 -8.58
CA LEU A 43 -10.72 2.72 -7.25
C LEU A 43 -11.55 1.43 -7.24
N ASP A 44 -12.51 1.29 -8.16
CA ASP A 44 -13.34 0.09 -8.28
C ASP A 44 -12.66 -1.07 -9.02
N HIS A 45 -11.59 -0.79 -9.78
CA HIS A 45 -10.98 -1.79 -10.67
C HIS A 45 -9.51 -2.08 -10.37
N PHE A 46 -8.85 -1.25 -9.56
CA PHE A 46 -7.47 -1.50 -9.16
C PHE A 46 -7.36 -2.85 -8.45
N THR A 47 -6.41 -3.67 -8.88
CA THR A 47 -6.23 -5.03 -8.35
C THR A 47 -4.82 -5.55 -8.60
N PHE A 48 -4.46 -6.60 -7.86
CA PHE A 48 -3.26 -7.38 -8.11
C PHE A 48 -3.61 -8.71 -8.78
N PRO A 49 -2.74 -9.24 -9.65
CA PRO A 49 -1.51 -8.61 -10.14
C PRO A 49 -1.83 -7.39 -11.02
N VAL A 50 -1.02 -6.33 -10.93
CA VAL A 50 -1.21 -5.06 -11.64
C VAL A 50 -1.40 -5.23 -13.16
N ARG A 51 -0.83 -6.28 -13.76
CA ARG A 51 -1.07 -6.64 -15.16
C ARG A 51 -2.57 -6.79 -15.47
N THR A 52 -3.33 -7.46 -14.60
CA THR A 52 -4.77 -7.65 -14.77
C THR A 52 -5.51 -6.30 -14.73
N TYR A 53 -5.06 -5.38 -13.89
CA TYR A 53 -5.60 -4.02 -13.85
C TYR A 53 -5.34 -3.27 -15.18
N TYR A 54 -4.15 -3.36 -15.75
CA TYR A 54 -3.87 -2.77 -17.07
C TYR A 54 -4.71 -3.41 -18.18
N GLU A 55 -4.91 -4.71 -18.15
CA GLU A 55 -5.78 -5.41 -19.11
C GLU A 55 -7.24 -4.90 -19.00
N ARG A 56 -7.72 -4.59 -17.80
CA ARG A 56 -9.04 -3.95 -17.60
C ARG A 56 -9.12 -2.54 -18.19
N MET A 57 -8.03 -1.79 -18.20
CA MET A 57 -7.95 -0.48 -18.86
C MET A 57 -7.95 -0.58 -20.40
N GLY A 58 -7.75 -1.78 -20.94
CA GLY A 58 -7.73 -2.04 -22.38
C GLY A 58 -6.35 -2.28 -22.99
N TYR A 59 -5.32 -2.43 -22.18
CA TYR A 59 -4.01 -2.85 -22.70
C TYR A 59 -4.05 -4.29 -23.19
N THR A 60 -3.58 -4.54 -24.41
CA THR A 60 -3.49 -5.89 -25.00
C THR A 60 -2.10 -6.49 -24.93
N PHE A 61 -1.08 -5.64 -24.75
CA PHE A 61 0.34 -6.01 -24.75
C PHE A 61 0.83 -6.69 -26.03
N GLU A 62 0.17 -6.41 -27.18
CA GLU A 62 0.56 -6.95 -28.49
C GLU A 62 1.71 -6.15 -29.14
N THR A 63 1.76 -4.85 -28.92
CA THR A 63 2.72 -3.93 -29.51
C THR A 63 3.83 -3.49 -28.55
N GLU A 64 3.59 -3.57 -27.27
CA GLU A 64 4.56 -3.30 -26.19
C GLU A 64 4.30 -4.30 -25.06
N THR A 65 5.32 -4.62 -24.27
CA THR A 65 5.15 -5.57 -23.18
C THR A 65 4.59 -4.90 -21.93
N TYR A 66 3.99 -5.69 -21.04
CA TYR A 66 3.60 -5.23 -19.70
C TYR A 66 4.78 -4.58 -18.95
N LEU A 67 5.99 -5.13 -19.12
CA LEU A 67 7.19 -4.60 -18.47
C LEU A 67 7.58 -3.22 -18.99
N ASP A 68 7.40 -2.96 -20.29
CA ASP A 68 7.68 -1.65 -20.89
C ASP A 68 6.73 -0.59 -20.33
N VAL A 69 5.44 -0.90 -20.24
CA VAL A 69 4.43 0.01 -19.67
C VAL A 69 4.70 0.24 -18.18
N SER A 70 5.00 -0.82 -17.43
CA SER A 70 5.34 -0.71 -16.01
C SER A 70 6.59 0.12 -15.77
N ALA A 71 7.63 -0.03 -16.61
CA ALA A 71 8.85 0.76 -16.50
C ALA A 71 8.57 2.26 -16.75
N GLN A 72 7.75 2.60 -17.76
CA GLN A 72 7.33 3.98 -18.03
C GLN A 72 6.52 4.58 -16.88
N PHE A 73 5.63 3.77 -16.26
CA PHE A 73 4.90 4.18 -15.06
C PHE A 73 5.86 4.48 -13.90
N MET A 74 6.77 3.56 -13.58
CA MET A 74 7.69 3.69 -12.45
C MET A 74 8.67 4.85 -12.64
N GLU A 75 9.15 5.09 -13.86
CA GLU A 75 9.99 6.26 -14.16
C GLU A 75 9.28 7.57 -13.80
N ARG A 76 8.03 7.73 -14.22
CA ARG A 76 7.23 8.93 -13.92
C ARG A 76 6.85 9.02 -12.44
N TYR A 77 6.54 7.87 -11.85
CA TYR A 77 6.20 7.79 -10.45
C TYR A 77 7.36 8.26 -9.58
N TYR A 78 8.56 7.71 -9.75
CA TYR A 78 9.73 8.11 -8.95
C TYR A 78 10.16 9.56 -9.20
N ALA A 79 9.94 10.08 -10.38
CA ALA A 79 10.20 11.50 -10.67
C ALA A 79 9.26 12.44 -9.91
N ARG A 80 8.02 12.01 -9.61
CA ARG A 80 6.96 12.87 -9.06
C ARG A 80 6.52 12.47 -7.63
N CYS A 81 6.74 11.24 -7.18
CA CYS A 81 6.36 10.84 -5.83
C CYS A 81 6.98 11.72 -4.71
N PRO A 82 8.12 12.43 -4.91
CA PRO A 82 8.57 13.43 -3.94
C PRO A 82 7.57 14.56 -3.63
N GLU A 83 6.57 14.77 -4.47
CA GLU A 83 5.48 15.73 -4.23
C GLU A 83 4.41 15.17 -3.27
N CYS A 84 4.34 13.84 -3.10
CA CYS A 84 3.38 13.19 -2.21
C CYS A 84 3.79 13.32 -0.75
N GLY A 85 2.81 13.57 0.11
CA GLY A 85 2.97 13.64 1.56
C GLY A 85 2.41 12.40 2.27
N LEU A 86 2.41 12.44 3.59
CA LEU A 86 1.67 11.45 4.38
C LEU A 86 0.18 11.74 4.31
N ARG A 87 -0.63 10.70 4.28
CA ARG A 87 -2.07 10.82 4.43
C ARG A 87 -2.43 11.48 5.75
N THR A 88 -3.48 12.32 5.71
CA THR A 88 -3.95 13.07 6.87
C THR A 88 -4.22 12.17 8.08
N GLY A 89 -3.67 12.53 9.24
CA GLY A 89 -3.84 11.82 10.50
C GLY A 89 -2.96 10.57 10.69
N VAL A 90 -2.29 10.06 9.65
CA VAL A 90 -1.45 8.85 9.77
C VAL A 90 -0.28 9.07 10.73
N ARG A 91 0.35 10.25 10.67
CA ARG A 91 1.46 10.59 11.58
C ARG A 91 1.08 10.49 13.05
N ASP A 92 -0.16 10.86 13.40
CA ASP A 92 -0.64 10.80 14.79
C ASP A 92 -0.79 9.35 15.25
N VAL A 93 -1.29 8.45 14.38
CA VAL A 93 -1.37 7.01 14.65
C VAL A 93 0.01 6.42 14.87
N LEU A 94 0.97 6.72 13.97
CA LEU A 94 2.36 6.26 14.08
C LEU A 94 3.03 6.73 15.38
N SER A 95 2.81 8.01 15.72
CA SER A 95 3.39 8.64 16.91
C SER A 95 2.83 8.05 18.20
N GLU A 96 1.52 7.86 18.28
CA GLU A 96 0.87 7.28 19.45
C GLU A 96 1.22 5.79 19.64
N ALA A 97 1.28 5.02 18.55
CA ALA A 97 1.74 3.63 18.60
C ALA A 97 3.15 3.54 19.18
N ARG A 98 4.07 4.40 18.71
CA ARG A 98 5.43 4.49 19.23
C ARG A 98 5.46 4.90 20.71
N ALA A 99 4.66 5.91 21.11
CA ALA A 99 4.59 6.37 22.50
C ALA A 99 4.10 5.27 23.45
N ARG A 100 3.25 4.37 22.96
CA ARG A 100 2.75 3.21 23.72
C ARG A 100 3.67 1.98 23.65
N GLY A 101 4.82 2.08 23.00
CA GLY A 101 5.78 0.97 22.87
C GLY A 101 5.31 -0.14 21.92
N ILE A 102 4.38 0.14 21.03
CA ILE A 102 3.93 -0.81 20.00
C ILE A 102 4.99 -0.82 18.89
N THR A 103 5.50 -2.00 18.57
CA THR A 103 6.44 -2.18 17.46
C THR A 103 5.73 -1.91 16.14
N GLN A 104 6.38 -1.21 15.22
CA GLN A 104 5.84 -0.92 13.91
C GLN A 104 6.80 -1.37 12.82
N THR A 105 6.29 -2.02 11.79
CA THR A 105 7.05 -2.48 10.62
C THR A 105 6.33 -2.04 9.36
N LEU A 106 7.09 -1.56 8.39
CA LEU A 106 6.60 -1.22 7.07
C LEU A 106 6.83 -2.39 6.12
N LEU A 107 5.81 -2.78 5.37
CA LEU A 107 5.86 -3.86 4.38
C LEU A 107 5.19 -3.41 3.07
N SER A 108 6.00 -3.16 2.05
CA SER A 108 5.54 -2.61 0.76
C SER A 108 6.02 -3.43 -0.43
N VAL A 109 5.32 -3.30 -1.54
CA VAL A 109 5.76 -3.78 -2.86
C VAL A 109 6.71 -2.81 -3.56
N THR A 110 6.94 -1.62 -3.00
CA THR A 110 7.94 -0.65 -3.49
C THR A 110 9.35 -1.25 -3.39
N GLU A 111 10.21 -0.93 -4.36
CA GLU A 111 11.62 -1.35 -4.33
C GLU A 111 12.30 -0.85 -3.06
N GLN A 112 13.18 -1.67 -2.46
CA GLN A 112 13.74 -1.45 -1.13
C GLN A 112 14.46 -0.11 -1.00
N THR A 113 15.28 0.23 -1.98
CA THR A 113 16.08 1.47 -1.95
C THR A 113 15.18 2.71 -2.03
N GLU A 114 14.20 2.66 -2.94
CA GLU A 114 13.23 3.74 -3.12
C GLU A 114 12.36 3.90 -1.87
N LEU A 115 11.91 2.81 -1.27
CA LEU A 115 11.12 2.85 -0.04
C LEU A 115 11.88 3.52 1.12
N LEU A 116 13.18 3.25 1.25
CA LEU A 116 14.02 3.92 2.24
C LEU A 116 14.16 5.42 1.95
N VAL A 117 14.33 5.81 0.69
CA VAL A 117 14.39 7.21 0.29
C VAL A 117 13.07 7.93 0.56
N GLU A 118 11.95 7.33 0.17
CA GLU A 118 10.62 7.92 0.38
C GLU A 118 10.29 8.08 1.86
N THR A 119 10.52 7.05 2.68
CA THR A 119 10.23 7.11 4.12
C THR A 119 11.07 8.16 4.84
N ALA A 120 12.35 8.29 4.49
CA ALA A 120 13.23 9.32 5.03
C ALA A 120 12.80 10.72 4.62
N ARG A 121 12.41 10.91 3.33
CA ARG A 121 11.94 12.19 2.80
C ARG A 121 10.73 12.75 3.58
N VAL A 122 9.76 11.90 3.88
CA VAL A 122 8.58 12.32 4.67
C VAL A 122 8.80 12.20 6.18
N LYS A 123 10.02 11.89 6.63
CA LYS A 123 10.40 11.72 8.06
C LYS A 123 9.50 10.69 8.76
N ALA A 124 9.26 9.56 8.11
CA ALA A 124 8.50 8.45 8.66
C ALA A 124 9.38 7.25 9.04
N ASP A 125 10.61 7.17 8.53
CA ASP A 125 11.58 6.09 8.76
C ASP A 125 11.78 5.78 10.24
N GLY A 126 11.88 6.81 11.09
CA GLY A 126 12.09 6.66 12.52
C GLY A 126 10.92 6.02 13.30
N PHE A 127 9.77 5.79 12.69
CA PHE A 127 8.65 5.11 13.35
C PHE A 127 8.75 3.58 13.27
N PHE A 128 9.51 3.04 12.32
CA PHE A 128 9.54 1.62 12.02
C PHE A 128 10.79 0.94 12.60
N SER A 129 10.59 -0.23 13.16
CA SER A 129 11.69 -1.13 13.56
C SER A 129 12.35 -1.77 12.34
N GLU A 130 11.56 -2.02 11.29
CA GLU A 130 12.00 -2.53 9.99
C GLU A 130 11.19 -1.90 8.87
N ILE A 131 11.86 -1.66 7.74
CA ILE A 131 11.28 -1.17 6.49
C ILE A 131 11.61 -2.22 5.42
N LEU A 132 10.56 -2.88 4.93
CA LEU A 132 10.65 -4.05 4.06
C LEU A 132 9.99 -3.74 2.71
N GLY A 133 10.83 -3.41 1.76
CA GLY A 133 10.47 -3.23 0.35
C GLY A 133 10.71 -4.48 -0.49
N THR A 134 10.68 -4.44 -1.80
CA THR A 134 11.04 -5.54 -2.69
C THR A 134 12.49 -5.43 -3.19
N ASP A 135 13.15 -6.58 -3.46
CA ASP A 135 14.53 -6.59 -3.97
C ASP A 135 14.59 -6.41 -5.49
N ASN A 136 13.43 -6.50 -6.18
CA ASN A 136 13.30 -6.25 -7.62
C ASN A 136 11.85 -5.91 -7.99
N ALA A 137 11.67 -5.22 -9.11
CA ALA A 137 10.36 -4.82 -9.63
C ALA A 137 9.47 -6.00 -10.09
N LEU A 138 10.02 -7.22 -10.14
CA LEU A 138 9.35 -8.46 -10.54
C LEU A 138 9.17 -9.43 -9.36
N GLY A 139 9.45 -8.96 -8.15
CA GLY A 139 9.84 -9.70 -6.99
C GLY A 139 8.82 -10.57 -6.29
N PHE A 140 9.29 -11.08 -5.21
CA PHE A 140 8.53 -11.86 -4.25
C PHE A 140 7.27 -11.11 -3.83
N SER A 141 6.16 -11.84 -3.75
CA SER A 141 4.89 -11.27 -3.36
C SER A 141 4.99 -10.66 -1.95
N LYS A 142 4.18 -9.65 -1.67
CA LYS A 142 4.01 -9.08 -0.32
C LYS A 142 3.75 -10.19 0.71
N ILE A 143 3.06 -11.25 0.30
CA ILE A 143 2.78 -12.44 1.10
C ILE A 143 4.05 -13.16 1.55
N ASP A 144 5.01 -13.41 0.65
CA ASP A 144 6.23 -14.14 1.01
C ASP A 144 7.10 -13.33 1.98
N ARG A 145 7.14 -12.01 1.81
CA ARG A 145 7.82 -11.11 2.75
C ARG A 145 7.13 -11.07 4.11
N ALA A 146 5.80 -11.02 4.15
CA ALA A 146 5.03 -11.11 5.38
C ALA A 146 5.37 -12.40 6.14
N LYS A 147 5.38 -13.55 5.44
CA LYS A 147 5.76 -14.85 6.01
C LYS A 147 7.18 -14.85 6.54
N ALA A 148 8.15 -14.39 5.73
CA ALA A 148 9.55 -14.34 6.13
C ALA A 148 9.77 -13.42 7.35
N TYR A 149 9.08 -12.27 7.39
CA TYR A 149 9.13 -11.37 8.53
C TYR A 149 8.52 -12.01 9.78
N MET A 150 7.30 -12.50 9.73
CA MET A 150 6.62 -13.09 10.89
C MET A 150 7.36 -14.31 11.45
N ALA A 151 7.99 -15.13 10.60
CA ALA A 151 8.77 -16.29 11.03
C ALA A 151 9.98 -15.91 11.93
N ARG A 152 10.53 -14.68 11.80
CA ARG A 152 11.70 -14.23 12.55
C ARG A 152 11.42 -13.13 13.58
N ALA A 153 10.27 -12.48 13.48
CA ALA A 153 9.96 -11.31 14.31
C ALA A 153 9.62 -11.64 15.78
N GLY A 154 9.30 -12.91 16.08
CA GLY A 154 9.03 -13.38 17.44
C GLY A 154 7.67 -12.93 18.01
N PHE A 155 6.76 -12.41 17.18
CA PHE A 155 5.41 -12.02 17.59
C PHE A 155 4.40 -13.16 17.32
N ASP A 156 3.43 -13.33 18.22
CA ASP A 156 2.25 -14.12 17.90
C ASP A 156 1.45 -13.37 16.81
N PRO A 157 1.11 -14.01 15.69
CA PRO A 157 0.29 -13.38 14.65
C PRO A 157 -0.98 -12.72 15.18
N ARG A 158 -1.59 -13.29 16.21
CA ARG A 158 -2.81 -12.76 16.84
C ARG A 158 -2.59 -11.47 17.62
N GLU A 159 -1.34 -11.14 17.96
CA GLU A 159 -0.94 -9.89 18.62
C GLU A 159 -0.41 -8.85 17.62
N ALA A 160 -0.38 -9.19 16.33
CA ALA A 160 -0.09 -8.27 15.24
C ALA A 160 -1.38 -7.75 14.61
N LEU A 161 -1.30 -6.58 13.97
CA LEU A 161 -2.38 -6.00 13.18
C LEU A 161 -1.81 -5.49 11.86
N PHE A 162 -2.33 -5.99 10.75
CA PHE A 162 -2.02 -5.48 9.43
C PHE A 162 -2.91 -4.28 9.10
N ILE A 163 -2.33 -3.22 8.52
CA ILE A 163 -3.04 -2.00 8.15
C ILE A 163 -2.69 -1.69 6.70
N GLY A 164 -3.69 -1.69 5.83
CA GLY A 164 -3.55 -1.46 4.39
C GLY A 164 -4.74 -0.72 3.80
N ASP A 165 -4.82 -0.65 2.48
CA ASP A 165 -5.88 0.01 1.71
C ASP A 165 -6.39 -0.82 0.53
N THR A 166 -5.93 -2.08 0.42
CA THR A 166 -6.32 -3.00 -0.66
C THR A 166 -6.65 -4.41 -0.16
N ASP A 167 -7.35 -5.19 -1.01
CA ASP A 167 -7.59 -6.62 -0.81
C ASP A 167 -6.29 -7.43 -0.69
N HIS A 168 -5.21 -7.01 -1.38
CA HIS A 168 -3.90 -7.65 -1.30
C HIS A 168 -3.27 -7.58 0.10
N ASP A 169 -3.59 -6.54 0.89
CA ASP A 169 -3.19 -6.45 2.29
C ASP A 169 -3.88 -7.49 3.15
N VAL A 170 -5.16 -7.75 2.88
CA VAL A 170 -5.93 -8.79 3.54
C VAL A 170 -5.38 -10.18 3.18
N GLU A 171 -5.00 -10.41 1.91
CA GLU A 171 -4.35 -11.65 1.50
C GLU A 171 -3.03 -11.87 2.24
N ALA A 172 -2.20 -10.82 2.35
CA ALA A 172 -0.92 -10.90 3.07
C ALA A 172 -1.14 -11.18 4.57
N ALA A 173 -2.09 -10.49 5.20
CA ALA A 173 -2.44 -10.70 6.60
C ALA A 173 -2.95 -12.12 6.86
N ASN A 174 -3.88 -12.62 6.03
CA ASN A 174 -4.42 -13.97 6.11
C ASN A 174 -3.33 -15.05 5.96
N ALA A 175 -2.39 -14.83 5.04
CA ALA A 175 -1.29 -15.77 4.79
C ALA A 175 -0.35 -15.96 5.99
N VAL A 176 -0.34 -15.02 6.94
CA VAL A 176 0.44 -15.08 8.17
C VAL A 176 -0.41 -15.21 9.44
N GLY A 177 -1.74 -15.27 9.29
CA GLY A 177 -2.68 -15.42 10.41
C GLY A 177 -2.83 -14.17 11.28
N CYS A 178 -2.53 -12.98 10.73
CA CYS A 178 -2.71 -11.71 11.43
C CYS A 178 -4.11 -11.13 11.18
N PRO A 179 -4.76 -10.50 12.17
CA PRO A 179 -5.86 -9.58 11.92
C PRO A 179 -5.47 -8.48 10.93
N CYS A 180 -6.44 -8.04 10.14
CA CYS A 180 -6.27 -6.94 9.19
C CYS A 180 -7.35 -5.88 9.36
N VAL A 181 -7.01 -4.63 9.11
CA VAL A 181 -7.94 -3.51 8.96
C VAL A 181 -7.55 -2.71 7.72
N LEU A 182 -8.53 -2.11 7.07
CA LEU A 182 -8.32 -1.31 5.87
C LEU A 182 -8.68 0.15 6.09
N LEU A 183 -7.96 1.05 5.40
CA LEU A 183 -8.19 2.49 5.36
C LEU A 183 -8.76 2.88 4.01
N GLU A 184 -9.89 3.58 4.01
CA GLU A 184 -10.44 4.22 2.81
C GLU A 184 -9.55 5.35 2.30
N GLY A 185 -9.71 5.67 1.01
CA GLY A 185 -9.03 6.79 0.35
C GLY A 185 -7.65 6.45 -0.17
N GLY A 186 -7.28 5.17 -0.18
CA GLY A 186 -6.13 4.63 -0.90
C GLY A 186 -6.50 4.18 -2.32
N HIS A 187 -5.97 3.04 -2.75
CA HIS A 187 -6.09 2.56 -4.14
C HIS A 187 -7.38 1.78 -4.43
N GLN A 188 -8.16 1.39 -3.44
CA GLN A 188 -9.45 0.72 -3.68
C GLN A 188 -10.62 1.46 -3.05
N SER A 189 -11.79 1.33 -3.69
CA SER A 189 -13.02 1.96 -3.22
C SER A 189 -13.55 1.30 -1.95
N ARG A 190 -14.33 2.07 -1.17
CA ARG A 190 -15.02 1.52 0.01
C ARG A 190 -15.82 0.25 -0.31
N THR A 191 -16.46 0.20 -1.48
CA THR A 191 -17.26 -0.96 -1.90
C THR A 191 -16.39 -2.20 -1.98
N VAL A 192 -15.25 -2.12 -2.68
CA VAL A 192 -14.29 -3.22 -2.81
C VAL A 192 -13.73 -3.61 -1.43
N LEU A 193 -13.35 -2.63 -0.60
CA LEU A 193 -12.80 -2.91 0.73
C LEU A 193 -13.79 -3.62 1.65
N LEU A 194 -15.07 -3.29 1.59
CA LEU A 194 -16.11 -3.94 2.41
C LEU A 194 -16.33 -5.42 2.02
N GLU A 195 -16.08 -5.79 0.76
CA GLU A 195 -16.16 -7.19 0.32
C GLU A 195 -15.06 -8.07 0.92
N CYS A 196 -13.97 -7.48 1.41
CA CYS A 196 -12.90 -8.22 2.08
C CYS A 196 -13.28 -8.80 3.45
N GLY A 197 -14.40 -8.38 4.05
CA GLY A 197 -14.91 -8.92 5.31
C GLY A 197 -14.09 -8.55 6.55
N VAL A 198 -13.22 -7.53 6.47
CA VAL A 198 -12.43 -6.99 7.58
C VAL A 198 -12.90 -5.57 7.94
N PRO A 199 -12.57 -5.04 9.14
CA PRO A 199 -12.92 -3.67 9.49
C PRO A 199 -12.33 -2.65 8.51
N VAL A 200 -13.15 -1.71 8.04
CA VAL A 200 -12.76 -0.61 7.14
C VAL A 200 -12.98 0.72 7.86
N PHE A 201 -11.92 1.51 7.98
CA PHE A 201 -11.95 2.81 8.61
C PHE A 201 -11.95 3.93 7.57
N GLY A 202 -12.86 4.88 7.68
CA GLY A 202 -13.00 6.01 6.76
C GLY A 202 -11.86 7.04 6.86
N SER A 203 -11.02 6.97 7.90
CA SER A 203 -9.88 7.85 8.08
C SER A 203 -8.88 7.29 9.09
N ALA A 204 -7.65 7.80 9.06
CA ALA A 204 -6.64 7.47 10.08
C ALA A 204 -7.06 7.95 11.49
N GLU A 205 -7.86 9.01 11.61
CA GLU A 205 -8.42 9.44 12.88
C GLU A 205 -9.43 8.43 13.45
N ALA A 206 -10.25 7.81 12.60
CA ALA A 206 -11.15 6.74 13.04
C ALA A 206 -10.37 5.51 13.50
N LEU A 207 -9.30 5.14 12.80
CA LEU A 207 -8.38 4.09 13.21
C LEU A 207 -7.70 4.44 14.55
N TYR A 208 -7.22 5.69 14.71
CA TYR A 208 -6.62 6.17 15.95
C TYR A 208 -7.55 5.94 17.15
N ARG A 209 -8.82 6.37 17.03
CA ARG A 209 -9.83 6.17 18.08
C ARG A 209 -10.07 4.68 18.39
N ALA A 210 -10.09 3.84 17.39
CA ALA A 210 -10.30 2.39 17.57
C ALA A 210 -9.11 1.71 18.25
N LEU A 211 -7.88 2.16 17.99
CA LEU A 211 -6.69 1.55 18.58
C LEU A 211 -6.36 2.08 19.97
N PHE A 212 -6.63 3.37 20.23
CA PHE A 212 -6.07 4.10 21.36
C PHE A 212 -7.09 4.80 22.26
N GLY A 213 -8.35 4.94 21.77
CA GLY A 213 -9.47 5.59 22.49
C GLY A 213 -10.11 4.82 23.64
#